data_3f7a95125845cdc4b0d5337d1d489b25
#
_entry.id   3f7a95125845cdc4b0d5337d1d489b25
#
_cell.length_a   1.000
_cell.length_b   1.000
_cell.length_c   1.000
_cell.angle_alpha   90.00
_cell.angle_beta   90.00
_cell.angle_gamma   90.00
#
_symmetry.space_group_name_H-M   'P 1'
#
loop_
_entity.id
_entity.type
_entity.pdbx_description
1 polymer ?
#
loop_
_entity_poly.entity_id
_entity_poly.type
_entity_poly.pdbx_seq_one_letter_code
_entity_poly.pdbx_strand_id
1 'polypeptide(L)'
;AETCSTSRGRLLPVTALDFNSLDFAVEEMERMRAHGSRIFLIPAYPVNGVPPAHPSWDRVWSAAVSLGMAPMLHTGFERMHFDPGWANLGGNTTLLRMVGGAHRHVAPMTLLYALIYGGVFERNPLLTLLLAEVGTGWLPFMMREIDDRVSPTAELFVGKYQLPLKPSEY
;
A
#
# COMPACT_ATOMS: atom_id res chain seq x y z
N ALA A 1 -3.12 -0.74 -22.88
CA ALA A 1 -4.11 0.26 -23.31
C ALA A 1 -4.88 -0.21 -24.54
N GLU A 2 -4.19 -0.67 -25.60
CA GLU A 2 -4.82 -1.09 -26.87
C GLU A 2 -5.88 -2.18 -26.68
N THR A 3 -5.57 -3.25 -25.95
CA THR A 3 -6.55 -4.34 -25.66
C THR A 3 -7.79 -3.82 -24.92
N CYS A 4 -7.62 -2.82 -24.03
CA CYS A 4 -8.73 -2.25 -23.28
C CYS A 4 -9.61 -1.35 -24.16
N SER A 5 -9.03 -0.62 -25.12
CA SER A 5 -9.76 0.31 -25.98
C SER A 5 -10.84 -0.39 -26.83
N THR A 6 -10.62 -1.65 -27.20
CA THR A 6 -11.58 -2.44 -27.98
C THR A 6 -12.69 -3.08 -27.14
N SER A 7 -12.60 -3.01 -25.81
CA SER A 7 -13.50 -3.69 -24.87
C SER A 7 -14.83 -2.97 -24.64
N ARG A 8 -15.06 -1.80 -25.25
CA ARG A 8 -16.21 -0.92 -24.99
C ARG A 8 -16.39 -0.57 -23.50
N GLY A 9 -15.28 -0.30 -22.81
CA GLY A 9 -15.26 0.09 -21.40
C GLY A 9 -15.43 -1.06 -20.40
N ARG A 10 -15.47 -2.32 -20.85
CA ARG A 10 -15.58 -3.48 -19.95
C ARG A 10 -14.24 -3.89 -19.32
N LEU A 11 -13.13 -3.49 -19.91
CA LEU A 11 -11.78 -3.69 -19.39
C LEU A 11 -11.14 -2.33 -19.20
N LEU A 12 -10.56 -2.13 -18.01
CA LEU A 12 -9.78 -0.93 -17.68
C LEU A 12 -8.33 -1.35 -17.49
N PRO A 13 -7.37 -0.55 -17.98
CA PRO A 13 -5.96 -0.85 -17.74
C PRO A 13 -5.61 -0.58 -16.28
N VAL A 14 -4.80 -1.45 -15.69
CA VAL A 14 -4.09 -1.21 -14.42
C VAL A 14 -2.66 -0.80 -14.77
N THR A 15 -2.19 0.29 -14.20
CA THR A 15 -0.88 0.85 -14.50
C THR A 15 0.17 0.31 -13.52
N ALA A 16 1.25 -0.26 -14.04
CA ALA A 16 2.47 -0.49 -13.27
C ALA A 16 3.39 0.73 -13.42
N LEU A 17 3.91 1.24 -12.32
CA LEU A 17 4.75 2.44 -12.27
C LEU A 17 6.15 2.10 -11.77
N ASP A 18 7.14 2.86 -12.25
CA ASP A 18 8.48 2.87 -11.67
C ASP A 18 8.59 4.02 -10.66
N PHE A 19 8.69 3.67 -9.39
CA PHE A 19 8.84 4.62 -8.30
C PHE A 19 10.29 4.96 -7.95
N ASN A 20 11.27 4.53 -8.74
CA ASN A 20 12.64 5.02 -8.58
C ASN A 20 12.75 6.52 -8.87
N SER A 21 11.84 7.06 -9.67
CA SER A 21 11.61 8.49 -9.84
C SER A 21 10.11 8.80 -9.59
N LEU A 22 9.83 9.52 -8.52
CA LEU A 22 8.46 9.89 -8.19
C LEU A 22 7.87 10.91 -9.18
N ASP A 23 8.71 11.77 -9.77
CA ASP A 23 8.28 12.71 -10.81
C ASP A 23 7.87 11.96 -12.07
N PHE A 24 8.70 11.03 -12.54
CA PHE A 24 8.35 10.16 -13.67
C PHE A 24 7.08 9.33 -13.40
N ALA A 25 6.93 8.82 -12.17
CA ALA A 25 5.72 8.09 -11.80
C ALA A 25 4.45 8.95 -11.95
N VAL A 26 4.49 10.23 -11.55
CA VAL A 26 3.36 11.16 -11.71
C VAL A 26 3.09 11.45 -13.18
N GLU A 27 4.10 11.74 -13.99
CA GLU A 27 3.96 11.94 -15.43
C GLU A 27 3.31 10.72 -16.10
N GLU A 28 3.73 9.52 -15.71
CA GLU A 28 3.19 8.27 -16.23
C GLU A 28 1.74 8.01 -15.75
N MET A 29 1.39 8.43 -14.54
CA MET A 29 0.00 8.41 -14.06
C MET A 29 -0.89 9.30 -14.94
N GLU A 30 -0.47 10.53 -15.24
CA GLU A 30 -1.20 11.45 -16.10
C GLU A 30 -1.40 10.85 -17.50
N ARG A 31 -0.32 10.31 -18.09
CA ARG A 31 -0.36 9.67 -19.39
C ARG A 31 -1.32 8.48 -19.40
N MET A 32 -1.25 7.60 -18.42
CA MET A 32 -2.10 6.41 -18.34
C MET A 32 -3.54 6.75 -17.99
N ARG A 33 -3.77 7.82 -17.23
CA ARG A 33 -5.10 8.32 -16.96
C ARG A 33 -5.81 8.77 -18.25
N ALA A 34 -5.09 9.45 -19.14
CA ALA A 34 -5.60 9.82 -20.48
C ALA A 34 -5.94 8.59 -21.33
N HIS A 35 -5.29 7.44 -21.10
CA HIS A 35 -5.59 6.17 -21.75
C HIS A 35 -6.64 5.33 -21.01
N GLY A 36 -7.35 5.91 -20.04
CA GLY A 36 -8.47 5.28 -19.34
C GLY A 36 -8.11 4.49 -18.08
N SER A 37 -6.85 4.49 -17.64
CA SER A 37 -6.49 3.86 -16.37
C SER A 37 -7.13 4.59 -15.19
N ARG A 38 -7.56 3.81 -14.19
CA ARG A 38 -8.16 4.31 -12.95
C ARG A 38 -7.43 3.77 -11.72
N ILE A 39 -6.51 2.84 -11.93
CA ILE A 39 -5.81 2.11 -10.89
C ILE A 39 -4.33 2.04 -11.26
N PHE A 40 -3.47 2.22 -10.28
CA PHE A 40 -2.03 1.96 -10.42
C PHE A 40 -1.52 1.09 -9.27
N LEU A 41 -0.53 0.25 -9.56
CA LEU A 41 0.08 -0.63 -8.56
C LEU A 41 1.08 0.14 -7.71
N ILE A 42 1.09 -0.15 -6.41
CA ILE A 42 2.05 0.39 -5.44
C ILE A 42 2.81 -0.72 -4.73
N PRO A 43 4.08 -0.49 -4.32
CA PRO A 43 4.83 -1.43 -3.51
C PRO A 43 4.42 -1.35 -2.03
N ALA A 44 4.47 -2.49 -1.31
CA ALA A 44 4.38 -2.54 0.14
C ALA A 44 5.77 -2.56 0.81
N TYR A 45 6.74 -1.89 0.22
CA TYR A 45 8.10 -1.80 0.73
C TYR A 45 8.73 -0.44 0.38
N PRO A 46 9.75 0.00 1.13
CA PRO A 46 10.49 1.21 0.81
C PRO A 46 11.19 1.11 -0.55
N VAL A 47 11.00 2.10 -1.41
CA VAL A 47 11.74 2.24 -2.68
C VAL A 47 12.95 3.14 -2.43
N ASN A 48 14.13 2.67 -2.79
CA ASN A 48 15.40 3.36 -2.49
C ASN A 48 15.55 3.77 -1.01
N GLY A 49 15.05 2.94 -0.09
CA GLY A 49 15.08 3.20 1.34
C GLY A 49 14.00 4.19 1.83
N VAL A 50 13.13 4.69 0.96
CA VAL A 50 12.09 5.66 1.29
C VAL A 50 10.71 4.97 1.26
N PRO A 51 10.01 4.87 2.41
CA PRO A 51 8.70 4.23 2.45
C PRO A 51 7.61 5.10 1.80
N PRO A 52 6.54 4.49 1.28
CA PRO A 52 5.42 5.24 0.68
C PRO A 52 4.71 6.23 1.62
N ALA A 53 4.90 6.10 2.92
CA ALA A 53 4.39 7.04 3.92
C ALA A 53 5.25 8.31 4.10
N HIS A 54 6.46 8.34 3.53
CA HIS A 54 7.35 9.50 3.64
C HIS A 54 6.77 10.70 2.88
N PRO A 55 6.91 11.95 3.40
CA PRO A 55 6.36 13.15 2.76
C PRO A 55 6.77 13.39 1.30
N SER A 56 7.92 12.87 0.86
CA SER A 56 8.30 12.95 -0.56
C SER A 56 7.31 12.26 -1.51
N TRP A 57 6.52 11.29 -0.99
CA TRP A 57 5.50 10.59 -1.77
C TRP A 57 4.18 11.37 -1.87
N ASP A 58 4.01 12.48 -1.15
CA ASP A 58 2.77 13.27 -1.17
C ASP A 58 2.42 13.76 -2.58
N ARG A 59 3.43 13.97 -3.45
CA ARG A 59 3.21 14.27 -4.86
C ARG A 59 2.47 13.16 -5.62
N VAL A 60 2.74 11.90 -5.30
CA VAL A 60 2.06 10.73 -5.88
C VAL A 60 0.64 10.63 -5.34
N TRP A 61 0.46 10.82 -4.03
CA TRP A 61 -0.85 10.75 -3.39
C TRP A 61 -1.77 11.88 -3.85
N SER A 62 -1.26 13.09 -3.94
CA SER A 62 -1.99 14.24 -4.45
C SER A 62 -2.34 14.09 -5.93
N ALA A 63 -1.43 13.54 -6.75
CA ALA A 63 -1.71 13.21 -8.14
C ALA A 63 -2.80 12.14 -8.25
N ALA A 64 -2.76 11.10 -7.42
CA ALA A 64 -3.79 10.06 -7.38
C ALA A 64 -5.19 10.66 -7.14
N VAL A 65 -5.32 11.53 -6.15
CA VAL A 65 -6.58 12.24 -5.85
C VAL A 65 -7.00 13.13 -7.02
N SER A 66 -6.10 13.96 -7.54
CA SER A 66 -6.40 14.91 -8.62
C SER A 66 -6.82 14.23 -9.91
N LEU A 67 -6.22 13.09 -10.23
CA LEU A 67 -6.51 12.31 -11.43
C LEU A 67 -7.68 11.34 -11.24
N GLY A 68 -8.22 11.20 -10.03
CA GLY A 68 -9.22 10.18 -9.71
C GLY A 68 -8.71 8.77 -9.99
N MET A 69 -7.48 8.47 -9.59
CA MET A 69 -6.84 7.15 -9.69
C MET A 69 -6.65 6.56 -8.30
N ALA A 70 -6.98 5.28 -8.13
CA ALA A 70 -6.77 4.57 -6.87
C ALA A 70 -5.44 3.80 -6.88
N PRO A 71 -4.56 4.00 -5.89
CA PRO A 71 -3.44 3.08 -5.65
C PRO A 71 -3.96 1.70 -5.27
N MET A 72 -3.34 0.66 -5.79
CA MET A 72 -3.67 -0.72 -5.49
C MET A 72 -2.42 -1.48 -5.06
N LEU A 73 -2.47 -2.05 -3.87
CA LEU A 73 -1.54 -3.09 -3.48
C LEU A 73 -2.09 -4.45 -3.90
N HIS A 74 -1.36 -5.16 -4.71
CA HIS A 74 -1.67 -6.53 -5.12
C HIS A 74 -0.63 -7.48 -4.52
N THR A 75 -1.03 -8.70 -4.15
CA THR A 75 -0.10 -9.76 -3.75
C THR A 75 1.03 -9.92 -4.78
N GLY A 76 2.26 -10.17 -4.31
CA GLY A 76 3.45 -10.23 -5.17
C GLY A 76 4.22 -8.91 -5.29
N PHE A 77 3.64 -7.79 -4.86
CA PHE A 77 4.31 -6.48 -4.76
C PHE A 77 4.78 -6.16 -3.35
N GLU A 78 4.95 -7.20 -2.54
CA GLU A 78 5.51 -7.14 -1.19
C GLU A 78 6.90 -7.77 -1.15
N ARG A 79 7.71 -7.31 -0.18
CA ARG A 79 8.94 -7.99 0.24
C ARG A 79 8.72 -8.58 1.62
N MET A 80 9.17 -9.82 1.81
CA MET A 80 9.13 -10.44 3.14
C MET A 80 10.08 -9.69 4.08
N HIS A 81 9.55 -9.27 5.23
CA HIS A 81 10.32 -8.62 6.30
C HIS A 81 10.83 -9.63 7.33
N PHE A 82 11.19 -10.83 6.89
CA PHE A 82 11.70 -11.87 7.77
C PHE A 82 13.20 -12.01 7.64
N ASP A 83 13.79 -12.52 8.69
CA ASP A 83 15.15 -13.06 8.61
C ASP A 83 15.21 -14.08 7.46
N PRO A 84 16.18 -13.95 6.54
CA PRO A 84 16.32 -14.87 5.39
C PRO A 84 16.45 -16.33 5.81
N GLY A 85 16.87 -16.61 7.05
CA GLY A 85 16.96 -17.95 7.60
C GLY A 85 15.63 -18.71 7.62
N TRP A 86 14.49 -18.00 7.70
CA TRP A 86 13.17 -18.63 7.61
C TRP A 86 12.85 -19.24 6.24
N ALA A 87 13.60 -18.88 5.22
CA ALA A 87 13.51 -19.52 3.90
C ALA A 87 14.29 -20.85 3.83
N ASN A 88 15.15 -21.15 4.82
CA ASN A 88 15.95 -22.36 4.86
C ASN A 88 15.15 -23.57 5.44
N LEU A 89 14.21 -24.06 4.66
CA LEU A 89 13.32 -25.17 5.02
C LEU A 89 13.79 -26.51 4.39
N GLY A 90 15.11 -26.74 4.37
CA GLY A 90 15.70 -27.99 3.86
C GLY A 90 15.40 -28.25 2.38
N GLY A 91 15.25 -27.20 1.57
CA GLY A 91 14.94 -27.32 0.13
C GLY A 91 13.49 -27.67 -0.17
N ASN A 92 12.61 -27.71 0.83
CA ASN A 92 11.18 -27.99 0.64
C ASN A 92 10.44 -26.76 0.10
N THR A 93 10.33 -26.65 -1.23
CA THR A 93 9.69 -25.53 -1.92
C THR A 93 8.18 -25.43 -1.64
N THR A 94 7.51 -26.56 -1.36
CA THR A 94 6.09 -26.57 -1.00
C THR A 94 5.89 -25.93 0.36
N LEU A 95 6.68 -26.31 1.35
CA LEU A 95 6.62 -25.71 2.69
C LEU A 95 6.94 -24.21 2.66
N LEU A 96 7.94 -23.80 1.89
CA LEU A 96 8.27 -22.39 1.70
C LEU A 96 7.09 -21.58 1.12
N ARG A 97 6.40 -22.12 0.12
CA ARG A 97 5.20 -21.49 -0.47
C ARG A 97 4.04 -21.42 0.53
N MET A 98 3.85 -22.46 1.35
CA MET A 98 2.81 -22.47 2.38
C MET A 98 3.07 -21.40 3.45
N VAL A 99 4.30 -21.31 3.94
CA VAL A 99 4.72 -20.27 4.91
C VAL A 99 4.57 -18.88 4.31
N GLY A 100 5.09 -18.65 3.10
CA GLY A 100 4.95 -17.37 2.41
C GLY A 100 3.48 -16.97 2.18
N GLY A 101 2.64 -17.92 1.74
CA GLY A 101 1.21 -17.68 1.54
C GLY A 101 0.46 -17.34 2.84
N ALA A 102 0.85 -17.94 3.97
CA ALA A 102 0.27 -17.63 5.27
C ALA A 102 0.60 -16.19 5.74
N HIS A 103 1.72 -15.63 5.30
CA HIS A 103 2.20 -14.31 5.70
C HIS A 103 1.86 -13.18 4.71
N ARG A 104 1.10 -13.45 3.65
CA ARG A 104 0.76 -12.46 2.62
C ARG A 104 0.10 -11.18 3.13
N HIS A 105 -0.46 -11.19 4.35
CA HIS A 105 -1.09 -10.04 4.98
C HIS A 105 -0.11 -9.11 5.73
N VAL A 106 1.12 -9.55 5.99
CA VAL A 106 2.08 -8.80 6.83
C VAL A 106 2.53 -7.51 6.16
N ALA A 107 2.91 -7.57 4.89
CA ALA A 107 3.33 -6.38 4.16
C ALA A 107 2.19 -5.36 3.94
N PRO A 108 0.96 -5.77 3.54
CA PRO A 108 -0.20 -4.87 3.54
C PRO A 108 -0.48 -4.21 4.89
N MET A 109 -0.41 -4.95 5.99
CA MET A 109 -0.57 -4.37 7.34
C MET A 109 0.51 -3.33 7.62
N THR A 110 1.78 -3.64 7.31
CA THR A 110 2.89 -2.72 7.51
C THR A 110 2.72 -1.44 6.70
N LEU A 111 2.30 -1.57 5.44
CA LEU A 111 2.01 -0.42 4.59
C LEU A 111 0.89 0.44 5.18
N LEU A 112 -0.24 -0.17 5.58
CA LEU A 112 -1.36 0.56 6.18
C LEU A 112 -0.96 1.26 7.48
N TYR A 113 -0.22 0.59 8.37
CA TYR A 113 0.32 1.24 9.57
C TYR A 113 1.14 2.48 9.23
N ALA A 114 2.02 2.37 8.24
CA ALA A 114 2.87 3.47 7.83
C ALA A 114 2.06 4.63 7.21
N LEU A 115 1.09 4.33 6.35
CA LEU A 115 0.26 5.35 5.70
C LEU A 115 -0.64 6.08 6.71
N ILE A 116 -1.27 5.34 7.63
CA ILE A 116 -2.16 5.90 8.66
C ILE A 116 -1.34 6.76 9.65
N TYR A 117 -0.36 6.17 10.33
CA TYR A 117 0.43 6.91 11.32
C TYR A 117 1.30 8.01 10.69
N GLY A 118 1.71 7.84 9.44
CA GLY A 118 2.41 8.85 8.66
C GLY A 118 1.51 9.98 8.16
N GLY A 119 0.20 9.94 8.44
CA GLY A 119 -0.76 10.99 8.10
C GLY A 119 -1.03 11.16 6.61
N VAL A 120 -0.82 10.11 5.80
CA VAL A 120 -1.06 10.18 4.36
C VAL A 120 -2.54 10.44 4.07
N PHE A 121 -3.44 9.74 4.75
CA PHE A 121 -4.89 9.92 4.58
C PHE A 121 -5.38 11.26 5.13
N GLU A 122 -4.78 11.76 6.23
CA GLU A 122 -5.07 13.10 6.74
C GLU A 122 -4.73 14.18 5.71
N ARG A 123 -3.57 14.08 5.07
CA ARG A 123 -3.16 15.03 4.02
C ARG A 123 -3.90 14.84 2.69
N ASN A 124 -4.48 13.65 2.47
CA ASN A 124 -5.18 13.28 1.25
C ASN A 124 -6.52 12.59 1.56
N PRO A 125 -7.52 13.30 2.11
CA PRO A 125 -8.75 12.70 2.65
C PRO A 125 -9.65 12.03 1.59
N LEU A 126 -9.41 12.27 0.31
CA LEU A 126 -10.11 11.60 -0.79
C LEU A 126 -9.33 10.42 -1.38
N LEU A 127 -8.17 10.09 -0.81
CA LEU A 127 -7.37 8.97 -1.27
C LEU A 127 -8.04 7.64 -0.90
N THR A 128 -8.28 6.79 -1.89
CA THR A 128 -8.82 5.45 -1.69
C THR A 128 -7.76 4.42 -2.03
N LEU A 129 -7.38 3.59 -1.06
CA LEU A 129 -6.44 2.49 -1.26
C LEU A 129 -7.19 1.18 -1.54
N LEU A 130 -6.78 0.47 -2.56
CA LEU A 130 -7.28 -0.86 -2.91
C LEU A 130 -6.29 -1.94 -2.45
N LEU A 131 -6.82 -3.00 -1.86
CA LEU A 131 -6.05 -4.18 -1.45
C LEU A 131 -6.57 -5.40 -2.22
N ALA A 132 -5.73 -6.01 -3.03
CA ALA A 132 -6.09 -7.12 -3.88
C ALA A 132 -5.35 -8.42 -3.49
N GLU A 133 -6.09 -9.51 -3.33
CA GLU A 133 -5.62 -10.88 -3.05
C GLU A 133 -4.82 -11.06 -1.74
N VAL A 134 -4.95 -10.15 -0.79
CA VAL A 134 -4.23 -10.20 0.49
C VAL A 134 -5.09 -10.72 1.66
N GLY A 135 -6.32 -11.13 1.35
CA GLY A 135 -7.31 -11.54 2.36
C GLY A 135 -7.83 -10.35 3.20
N THR A 136 -8.85 -10.59 3.99
CA THR A 136 -9.48 -9.54 4.81
C THR A 136 -9.61 -9.92 6.29
N GLY A 137 -9.40 -11.19 6.66
CA GLY A 137 -9.57 -11.68 8.03
C GLY A 137 -8.67 -11.02 9.07
N TRP A 138 -7.57 -10.44 8.64
CA TRP A 138 -6.62 -9.71 9.49
C TRP A 138 -7.04 -8.26 9.77
N LEU A 139 -7.92 -7.68 8.95
CA LEU A 139 -8.28 -6.27 9.04
C LEU A 139 -8.94 -5.89 10.37
N PRO A 140 -9.93 -6.62 10.92
CA PRO A 140 -10.51 -6.28 12.22
C PRO A 140 -9.52 -6.33 13.38
N PHE A 141 -8.53 -7.23 13.30
CA PHE A 141 -7.44 -7.28 14.27
C PHE A 141 -6.56 -6.04 14.15
N MET A 142 -6.12 -5.73 12.92
CA MET A 142 -5.30 -4.55 12.64
C MET A 142 -5.97 -3.26 13.14
N MET A 143 -7.26 -3.06 12.84
CA MET A 143 -8.00 -1.85 13.23
C MET A 143 -8.02 -1.65 14.76
N ARG A 144 -8.11 -2.71 15.53
CA ARG A 144 -7.98 -2.65 16.99
C ARG A 144 -6.56 -2.30 17.43
N GLU A 145 -5.58 -3.00 16.89
CA GLU A 145 -4.17 -2.79 17.26
C GLU A 145 -3.71 -1.36 17.01
N ILE A 146 -4.13 -0.75 15.89
CA ILE A 146 -3.71 0.62 15.59
C ILE A 146 -4.31 1.63 16.57
N ASP A 147 -5.54 1.43 17.04
CA ASP A 147 -6.17 2.29 18.03
C ASP A 147 -5.56 2.11 19.43
N ASP A 148 -5.27 0.86 19.81
CA ASP A 148 -4.62 0.57 21.10
C ASP A 148 -3.23 1.19 21.22
N ARG A 149 -2.52 1.35 20.09
CA ARG A 149 -1.19 1.98 20.04
C ARG A 149 -1.20 3.49 20.25
N VAL A 150 -2.33 4.14 20.14
CA VAL A 150 -2.49 5.59 20.40
C VAL A 150 -3.29 5.86 21.66
N SER A 151 -3.56 4.84 22.47
CA SER A 151 -4.20 4.96 23.78
C SER A 151 -3.33 5.75 24.76
N PRO A 152 -3.92 6.39 25.79
CA PRO A 152 -3.15 7.13 26.81
C PRO A 152 -2.07 6.28 27.50
N THR A 153 -2.29 4.98 27.65
CA THR A 153 -1.28 4.07 28.20
C THR A 153 -0.13 3.86 27.22
N ALA A 154 -0.42 3.74 25.92
CA ALA A 154 0.61 3.55 24.91
C ALA A 154 1.47 4.81 24.72
N GLU A 155 0.92 6.01 24.89
CA GLU A 155 1.69 7.28 24.84
C GLU A 155 2.92 7.27 25.72
N LEU A 156 2.87 6.59 26.87
CA LEU A 156 4.01 6.48 27.79
C LEU A 156 5.23 5.77 27.18
N PHE A 157 5.02 4.96 26.15
CA PHE A 157 6.05 4.13 25.53
C PHE A 157 6.41 4.56 24.10
N VAL A 158 5.43 5.03 23.33
CA VAL A 158 5.62 5.31 21.89
C VAL A 158 5.54 6.79 21.54
N GLY A 159 5.18 7.65 22.52
CA GLY A 159 5.00 9.09 22.31
C GLY A 159 3.58 9.45 21.88
N LYS A 160 3.31 10.75 21.83
CA LYS A 160 1.97 11.29 21.60
C LYS A 160 1.58 11.21 20.13
N TYR A 161 0.40 10.62 19.88
CA TYR A 161 -0.23 10.64 18.58
C TYR A 161 -0.72 12.07 18.22
N GLN A 162 -0.43 12.52 17.01
CA GLN A 162 -0.60 13.92 16.61
C GLN A 162 -1.76 14.16 15.62
N LEU A 163 -2.33 13.10 15.04
CA LEU A 163 -3.41 13.24 14.07
C LEU A 163 -4.77 13.41 14.76
N PRO A 164 -5.74 14.12 14.13
CA PRO A 164 -7.00 14.48 14.77
C PRO A 164 -7.99 13.32 14.95
N LEU A 165 -7.99 12.36 14.02
CA LEU A 165 -8.87 11.19 14.07
C LEU A 165 -8.15 10.01 14.71
N LYS A 166 -8.90 9.05 15.24
CA LYS A 166 -8.33 7.75 15.59
C LYS A 166 -7.78 7.06 14.35
N PRO A 167 -6.73 6.23 14.49
CA PRO A 167 -6.17 5.53 13.35
C PRO A 167 -7.19 4.72 12.54
N SER A 168 -8.17 4.09 13.19
CA SER A 168 -9.20 3.29 12.53
C SER A 168 -10.30 4.10 11.83
N GLU A 169 -10.28 5.42 11.97
CA GLU A 169 -11.25 6.34 11.35
C GLU A 169 -10.76 6.92 10.02
N TYR A 170 -9.50 6.61 9.65
CA TYR A 170 -8.92 6.94 8.37
C TYR A 170 -9.20 5.84 7.34
#